data_e0fbfe0c3e3233ae18256c25411aecdf
#
_entry.id   e0fbfe0c3e3233ae18256c25411aecdf
#
_cell.length_a   1.000
_cell.length_b   1.000
_cell.length_c   1.000
_cell.angle_alpha   90.00
_cell.angle_beta   90.00
_cell.angle_gamma   90.00
#
_symmetry.space_group_name_H-M   'P 1'
#
loop_
_entity.id
_entity.type
_entity.pdbx_description
1 polymer ?
#
loop_
_entity_poly.entity_id
_entity_poly.type
_entity_poly.pdbx_seq_one_letter_code
_entity_poly.pdbx_strand_id
1 'polypeptide(L)'
;MKKILITLCLFIFSFMLVSCGAESGAGDYSGEMGNDGNNVVIETNRKIYYTGKITITTKKADEVSNRISNKVKEYNGYASSISYNDYEYSKTIVITYRIPTEKLDNFLDDVDKEKGVTSKSITSTDITTNYNKAAARLEVLKTSRAAYLKALAEATTQAGTNG
;
A
#
# COMPACT_ATOMS: atom_id res chain seq x y z
N MET A 1 45.27 -1.43 -40.09
CA MET A 1 43.87 -1.53 -39.63
C MET A 1 43.65 -1.08 -38.20
N LYS A 2 44.45 -1.49 -37.17
CA LYS A 2 44.26 -1.04 -35.79
C LYS A 2 44.40 0.49 -35.56
N LYS A 3 45.25 1.19 -36.30
CA LYS A 3 45.43 2.66 -36.14
C LYS A 3 44.26 3.45 -36.70
N ILE A 4 43.60 2.96 -37.73
CA ILE A 4 42.39 3.61 -38.33
C ILE A 4 41.19 3.46 -37.40
N LEU A 5 41.08 2.33 -36.69
CA LEU A 5 39.99 2.08 -35.74
C LEU A 5 40.10 3.02 -34.51
N ILE A 6 41.31 3.30 -34.04
CA ILE A 6 41.56 4.19 -32.91
C ILE A 6 41.25 5.64 -33.26
N THR A 7 41.60 6.09 -34.47
CA THR A 7 41.26 7.45 -34.93
C THR A 7 39.75 7.61 -35.11
N LEU A 8 39.08 6.60 -35.58
CA LEU A 8 37.62 6.63 -35.76
C LEU A 8 36.89 6.68 -34.38
N CYS A 9 37.36 5.93 -33.36
CA CYS A 9 36.83 6.02 -32.01
C CYS A 9 37.02 7.39 -31.34
N LEU A 10 38.21 8.00 -31.56
CA LEU A 10 38.49 9.36 -31.05
C LEU A 10 37.59 10.43 -31.68
N PHE A 11 37.23 10.29 -32.94
CA PHE A 11 36.33 11.23 -33.65
C PHE A 11 34.89 11.12 -33.19
N ILE A 12 34.42 9.91 -32.84
CA ILE A 12 33.06 9.67 -32.32
C ILE A 12 32.93 10.21 -30.90
N PHE A 13 34.00 10.14 -30.08
CA PHE A 13 33.99 10.65 -28.70
C PHE A 13 33.97 12.19 -28.63
N SER A 14 34.49 12.88 -29.67
CA SER A 14 34.52 14.35 -29.75
C SER A 14 33.14 14.96 -30.10
N PHE A 15 32.17 14.16 -30.60
CA PHE A 15 30.85 14.67 -31.00
C PHE A 15 29.78 14.64 -29.89
N MET A 16 30.09 14.04 -28.72
CA MET A 16 29.16 13.91 -27.60
C MET A 16 29.17 15.09 -26.60
N LEU A 17 29.93 16.18 -26.88
CA LEU A 17 30.07 17.29 -25.93
C LEU A 17 29.31 18.57 -26.32
N VAL A 18 28.40 18.51 -27.28
CA VAL A 18 27.58 19.67 -27.67
C VAL A 18 26.10 19.27 -27.61
N SER A 19 25.52 19.19 -26.45
CA SER A 19 24.09 19.38 -26.22
C SER A 19 23.81 19.48 -24.73
N CYS A 20 23.89 20.66 -24.18
CA CYS A 20 23.07 21.08 -23.05
C CYS A 20 22.99 22.60 -23.00
N GLY A 21 22.13 23.14 -23.85
CA GLY A 21 21.56 24.48 -23.70
C GLY A 21 20.18 24.32 -23.10
N ALA A 22 20.07 24.18 -21.80
CA ALA A 22 18.81 24.36 -21.08
C ALA A 22 18.75 25.82 -20.67
N GLU A 23 17.96 26.58 -21.38
CA GLU A 23 17.57 27.94 -21.06
C GLU A 23 16.63 27.87 -19.85
N SER A 24 17.21 28.04 -18.65
CA SER A 24 16.46 28.24 -17.42
C SER A 24 16.07 29.72 -17.35
N GLY A 25 14.84 30.04 -17.72
CA GLY A 25 14.20 31.28 -17.39
C GLY A 25 14.17 31.46 -15.88
N ALA A 26 15.08 32.26 -15.35
CA ALA A 26 15.03 32.75 -13.99
C ALA A 26 13.87 33.76 -13.89
N GLY A 27 12.70 33.30 -13.51
CA GLY A 27 11.65 34.13 -12.96
C GLY A 27 12.09 34.58 -11.56
N ASP A 28 12.48 35.84 -11.48
CA ASP A 28 12.73 36.54 -10.21
C ASP A 28 11.39 36.65 -9.45
N TYR A 29 11.11 35.70 -8.57
CA TYR A 29 10.10 35.82 -7.54
C TYR A 29 10.77 36.26 -6.24
N SER A 30 10.98 37.57 -6.12
CA SER A 30 11.14 38.19 -4.82
C SER A 30 9.79 38.18 -4.09
N GLY A 31 9.43 37.00 -3.58
CA GLY A 31 8.39 36.83 -2.58
C GLY A 31 9.00 37.07 -1.22
N GLU A 32 8.60 38.15 -0.60
CA GLU A 32 8.78 38.49 0.81
C GLU A 32 8.53 37.24 1.67
N MET A 33 9.58 36.78 2.37
CA MET A 33 9.44 35.77 3.43
C MET A 33 8.67 36.40 4.58
N GLY A 34 7.35 36.38 4.48
CA GLY A 34 6.48 36.47 5.63
C GLY A 34 6.77 35.28 6.52
N ASN A 35 7.35 35.56 7.69
CA ASN A 35 7.53 34.57 8.76
C ASN A 35 6.16 34.29 9.39
N ASP A 36 5.26 33.69 8.62
CA ASP A 36 4.08 33.02 9.17
C ASP A 36 4.53 31.66 9.64
N GLY A 37 4.66 31.54 10.96
CA GLY A 37 4.84 30.29 11.65
C GLY A 37 3.64 29.36 11.42
N ASN A 38 3.45 28.95 10.18
CA ASN A 38 2.60 27.81 9.86
C ASN A 38 3.29 26.58 10.45
N ASN A 39 2.90 26.28 11.69
CA ASN A 39 2.95 24.91 12.17
C ASN A 39 2.26 24.06 11.11
N VAL A 40 3.03 23.46 10.23
CA VAL A 40 2.59 22.35 9.40
C VAL A 40 2.19 21.29 10.40
N VAL A 41 0.92 21.28 10.77
CA VAL A 41 0.32 20.16 11.48
C VAL A 41 0.46 19.00 10.52
N ILE A 42 1.53 18.24 10.70
CA ILE A 42 1.65 16.95 10.04
C ILE A 42 0.50 16.15 10.58
N GLU A 43 -0.61 16.10 9.82
CA GLU A 43 -1.72 15.23 10.15
C GLU A 43 -1.17 13.81 10.26
N THR A 44 -1.03 13.35 11.50
CA THR A 44 -0.54 12.01 11.86
C THR A 44 -1.56 10.92 11.52
N ASN A 45 -2.59 11.25 10.74
CA ASN A 45 -3.67 10.32 10.40
C ASN A 45 -3.39 9.54 9.11
N ARG A 46 -2.15 9.09 8.95
CA ARG A 46 -1.78 8.23 7.81
C ARG A 46 -2.51 6.90 7.88
N LYS A 47 -3.02 6.47 6.74
CA LYS A 47 -3.61 5.15 6.55
C LYS A 47 -2.57 4.27 5.86
N ILE A 48 -1.89 3.46 6.66
CA ILE A 48 -0.85 2.54 6.18
C ILE A 48 -1.37 1.12 6.36
N TYR A 49 -1.21 0.30 5.32
CA TYR A 49 -1.37 -1.14 5.47
C TYR A 49 -0.05 -1.85 5.16
N TYR A 50 0.15 -3.01 5.77
CA TYR A 50 1.33 -3.82 5.58
C TYR A 50 0.99 -5.09 4.83
N THR A 51 1.87 -5.50 3.94
CA THR A 51 1.84 -6.82 3.30
C THR A 51 3.10 -7.56 3.67
N GLY A 52 2.96 -8.75 4.22
CA GLY A 52 4.08 -9.58 4.62
C GLY A 52 4.04 -10.95 3.96
N LYS A 53 5.22 -11.48 3.63
CA LYS A 53 5.42 -12.87 3.25
C LYS A 53 6.45 -13.47 4.19
N ILE A 54 6.07 -14.55 4.87
CA ILE A 54 6.95 -15.31 5.76
C ILE A 54 6.95 -16.75 5.28
N THR A 55 8.12 -17.31 5.10
CA THR A 55 8.30 -18.71 4.71
C THR A 55 8.93 -19.47 5.87
N ILE A 56 8.32 -20.57 6.26
CA ILE A 56 8.81 -21.45 7.32
C ILE A 56 9.00 -22.85 6.74
N THR A 57 10.20 -23.37 6.85
CA THR A 57 10.53 -24.75 6.41
C THR A 57 10.64 -25.63 7.63
N THR A 58 9.80 -26.67 7.70
CA THR A 58 9.73 -27.55 8.85
C THR A 58 9.21 -28.93 8.48
N LYS A 59 9.58 -29.95 9.26
CA LYS A 59 9.01 -31.30 9.15
C LYS A 59 7.61 -31.42 9.79
N LYS A 60 7.15 -30.38 10.49
CA LYS A 60 5.91 -30.35 11.29
C LYS A 60 5.01 -29.19 10.84
N ALA A 61 4.73 -29.13 9.54
CA ALA A 61 4.02 -28.02 8.94
C ALA A 61 2.63 -27.77 9.58
N ASP A 62 1.88 -28.82 9.85
CA ASP A 62 0.54 -28.72 10.48
C ASP A 62 0.63 -28.18 11.92
N GLU A 63 1.59 -28.65 12.73
CA GLU A 63 1.77 -28.16 14.10
C GLU A 63 2.14 -26.67 14.10
N VAL A 64 3.06 -26.26 13.22
CA VAL A 64 3.49 -24.86 13.10
C VAL A 64 2.34 -23.98 12.61
N SER A 65 1.60 -24.43 11.59
CA SER A 65 0.47 -23.64 11.06
C SER A 65 -0.62 -23.45 12.12
N ASN A 66 -0.90 -24.47 12.93
CA ASN A 66 -1.88 -24.40 14.02
C ASN A 66 -1.43 -23.43 15.12
N ARG A 67 -0.14 -23.47 15.52
CA ARG A 67 0.39 -22.50 16.50
C ARG A 67 0.28 -21.07 16.02
N ILE A 68 0.70 -20.81 14.78
CA ILE A 68 0.61 -19.47 14.20
C ILE A 68 -0.85 -19.03 14.09
N SER A 69 -1.76 -19.91 13.64
CA SER A 69 -3.18 -19.59 13.56
C SER A 69 -3.78 -19.23 14.93
N ASN A 70 -3.35 -19.90 15.99
CA ASN A 70 -3.80 -19.57 17.35
C ASN A 70 -3.23 -18.20 17.79
N LYS A 71 -1.96 -17.93 17.51
CA LYS A 71 -1.36 -16.63 17.77
C LYS A 71 -2.10 -15.50 17.03
N VAL A 72 -2.44 -15.70 15.76
CA VAL A 72 -3.24 -14.73 15.00
C VAL A 72 -4.54 -14.40 15.71
N LYS A 73 -5.25 -15.40 16.27
CA LYS A 73 -6.48 -15.17 17.03
C LYS A 73 -6.24 -14.38 18.32
N GLU A 74 -5.13 -14.64 19.03
CA GLU A 74 -4.74 -13.87 20.23
C GLU A 74 -4.54 -12.38 19.93
N TYR A 75 -4.10 -12.06 18.71
CA TYR A 75 -3.95 -10.69 18.20
C TYR A 75 -5.20 -10.14 17.52
N ASN A 76 -6.37 -10.75 17.70
CA ASN A 76 -7.64 -10.39 17.03
C ASN A 76 -7.57 -10.44 15.51
N GLY A 77 -6.69 -11.27 14.97
CA GLY A 77 -6.58 -11.54 13.54
C GLY A 77 -7.42 -12.75 13.12
N TYR A 78 -7.46 -12.96 11.82
CA TYR A 78 -8.14 -14.14 11.23
C TYR A 78 -7.47 -14.58 9.94
N ALA A 79 -7.69 -15.83 9.56
CA ALA A 79 -7.28 -16.35 8.26
C ALA A 79 -8.31 -15.99 7.20
N SER A 80 -7.88 -15.28 6.15
CA SER A 80 -8.73 -14.91 5.01
C SER A 80 -8.67 -15.94 3.87
N SER A 81 -7.60 -16.75 3.82
CA SER A 81 -7.44 -17.82 2.83
C SER A 81 -6.51 -18.89 3.40
N ILE A 82 -6.82 -20.12 3.12
CA ILE A 82 -5.99 -21.29 3.46
C ILE A 82 -5.93 -22.21 2.24
N SER A 83 -4.73 -22.59 1.83
CA SER A 83 -4.49 -23.54 0.75
C SER A 83 -3.53 -24.64 1.22
N TYR A 84 -3.88 -25.88 0.96
CA TYR A 84 -3.07 -27.05 1.26
C TYR A 84 -2.67 -27.72 -0.05
N ASN A 85 -1.38 -27.94 -0.24
CA ASN A 85 -0.84 -28.73 -1.33
C ASN A 85 -0.01 -29.85 -0.70
N ASP A 86 -0.48 -31.07 -0.86
CA ASP A 86 0.16 -32.27 -0.33
C ASP A 86 0.75 -33.06 -1.50
N TYR A 87 2.06 -33.23 -1.49
CA TYR A 87 2.81 -33.98 -2.49
C TYR A 87 3.47 -35.16 -1.82
N GLU A 88 3.80 -36.17 -2.59
CA GLU A 88 4.39 -37.43 -2.10
C GLU A 88 5.58 -37.23 -1.12
N TYR A 89 6.40 -36.18 -1.36
CA TYR A 89 7.60 -35.91 -0.56
C TYR A 89 7.59 -34.55 0.15
N SER A 90 6.55 -33.75 0.00
CA SER A 90 6.47 -32.42 0.60
C SER A 90 5.04 -31.95 0.80
N LYS A 91 4.81 -31.19 1.87
CA LYS A 91 3.55 -30.55 2.15
C LYS A 91 3.75 -29.03 2.20
N THR A 92 2.94 -28.29 1.46
CA THR A 92 2.93 -26.83 1.48
C THR A 92 1.59 -26.33 1.99
N ILE A 93 1.62 -25.49 3.03
CA ILE A 93 0.44 -24.81 3.57
C ILE A 93 0.64 -23.33 3.35
N VAL A 94 -0.25 -22.70 2.59
CA VAL A 94 -0.26 -21.26 2.36
C VAL A 94 -1.46 -20.67 3.07
N ILE A 95 -1.22 -19.79 4.03
CA ILE A 95 -2.28 -19.13 4.79
C ILE A 95 -2.11 -17.64 4.69
N THR A 96 -3.18 -16.95 4.32
CA THR A 96 -3.23 -15.48 4.36
C THR A 96 -3.97 -15.05 5.61
N TYR A 97 -3.27 -14.32 6.46
CA TYR A 97 -3.84 -13.76 7.68
C TYR A 97 -4.15 -12.27 7.51
N ARG A 98 -5.14 -11.80 8.25
CA ARG A 98 -5.46 -10.40 8.46
C ARG A 98 -5.27 -10.09 9.95
N ILE A 99 -4.41 -9.14 10.25
CA ILE A 99 -4.03 -8.78 11.62
C ILE A 99 -4.15 -7.26 11.74
N PRO A 100 -4.74 -6.74 12.83
CA PRO A 100 -4.77 -5.30 13.10
C PRO A 100 -3.34 -4.71 13.09
N THR A 101 -3.17 -3.56 12.44
CA THR A 101 -1.85 -2.94 12.25
C THR A 101 -1.13 -2.67 13.57
N GLU A 102 -1.86 -2.26 14.59
CA GLU A 102 -1.34 -1.99 15.94
C GLU A 102 -0.83 -3.24 16.68
N LYS A 103 -1.15 -4.42 16.18
CA LYS A 103 -0.72 -5.73 16.74
C LYS A 103 0.34 -6.42 15.89
N LEU A 104 0.65 -5.87 14.72
CA LEU A 104 1.52 -6.51 13.73
C LEU A 104 2.92 -6.77 14.27
N ASP A 105 3.55 -5.78 14.90
CA ASP A 105 4.93 -5.90 15.40
C ASP A 105 5.04 -7.01 16.45
N ASN A 106 4.13 -7.04 17.42
CA ASN A 106 4.11 -8.08 18.44
C ASN A 106 3.88 -9.48 17.86
N PHE A 107 3.01 -9.58 16.82
CA PHE A 107 2.81 -10.83 16.11
C PHE A 107 4.08 -11.26 15.36
N LEU A 108 4.78 -10.34 14.70
CA LEU A 108 6.02 -10.65 13.99
C LEU A 108 7.12 -11.10 14.94
N ASP A 109 7.23 -10.50 16.11
CA ASP A 109 8.16 -10.91 17.17
C ASP A 109 7.88 -12.35 17.65
N ASP A 110 6.61 -12.73 17.72
CA ASP A 110 6.26 -14.12 18.10
C ASP A 110 6.56 -15.11 16.96
N VAL A 111 6.33 -14.72 15.71
CA VAL A 111 6.67 -15.55 14.56
C VAL A 111 8.18 -15.74 14.43
N ASP A 112 8.97 -14.73 14.75
CA ASP A 112 10.44 -14.82 14.72
C ASP A 112 11.01 -15.83 15.74
N LYS A 113 10.26 -16.18 16.78
CA LYS A 113 10.60 -17.24 17.74
C LYS A 113 10.35 -18.66 17.16
N GLU A 114 9.59 -18.77 16.08
CA GLU A 114 9.35 -20.08 15.45
C GLU A 114 10.61 -20.59 14.74
N LYS A 115 10.93 -21.85 14.98
CA LYS A 115 12.07 -22.50 14.32
C LYS A 115 11.74 -22.75 12.85
N GLY A 116 12.73 -22.47 11.99
CA GLY A 116 12.62 -22.77 10.56
C GLY A 116 12.13 -21.61 9.70
N VAL A 117 12.02 -20.39 10.22
CA VAL A 117 11.80 -19.21 9.40
C VAL A 117 12.98 -19.05 8.45
N THR A 118 12.73 -19.17 7.15
CA THR A 118 13.75 -19.11 6.09
C THR A 118 13.71 -17.81 5.31
N SER A 119 12.57 -17.11 5.31
CA SER A 119 12.42 -15.83 4.64
C SER A 119 11.32 -15.01 5.31
N LYS A 120 11.56 -13.71 5.46
CA LYS A 120 10.57 -12.73 5.90
C LYS A 120 10.73 -11.45 5.07
N SER A 121 9.64 -10.99 4.48
CA SER A 121 9.57 -9.72 3.73
C SER A 121 8.30 -9.00 4.15
N ILE A 122 8.43 -7.76 4.59
CA ILE A 122 7.32 -6.90 5.00
C ILE A 122 7.42 -5.61 4.18
N THR A 123 6.32 -5.22 3.57
CA THR A 123 6.20 -3.98 2.79
C THR A 123 5.06 -3.15 3.35
N SER A 124 5.30 -1.87 3.55
CA SER A 124 4.27 -0.90 3.93
C SER A 124 3.78 -0.15 2.70
N THR A 125 2.49 0.16 2.67
CA THR A 125 1.87 0.96 1.62
C THR A 125 1.02 2.06 2.25
N ASP A 126 1.34 3.31 1.93
CA ASP A 126 0.53 4.45 2.34
C ASP A 126 -0.66 4.58 1.38
N ILE A 127 -1.86 4.42 1.91
CA ILE A 127 -3.12 4.52 1.17
C ILE A 127 -3.93 5.76 1.58
N THR A 128 -3.33 6.71 2.29
CA THR A 128 -4.03 7.89 2.83
C THR A 128 -4.80 8.63 1.75
N THR A 129 -4.17 8.89 0.61
CA THR A 129 -4.81 9.58 -0.52
C THR A 129 -6.02 8.80 -1.06
N ASN A 130 -5.87 7.49 -1.25
CA ASN A 130 -6.95 6.64 -1.77
C ASN A 130 -8.09 6.52 -0.77
N TYR A 131 -7.76 6.39 0.52
CA TYR A 131 -8.75 6.37 1.59
C TYR A 131 -9.55 7.66 1.63
N ASN A 132 -8.89 8.82 1.60
CA ASN A 132 -9.54 10.12 1.64
C ASN A 132 -10.44 10.36 0.41
N LYS A 133 -9.99 9.96 -0.79
CA LYS A 133 -10.83 9.99 -2.00
C LYS A 133 -12.07 9.12 -1.87
N ALA A 134 -11.92 7.91 -1.35
CA ALA A 134 -13.05 7.00 -1.13
C ALA A 134 -14.02 7.54 -0.08
N ALA A 135 -13.53 8.11 1.02
CA ALA A 135 -14.34 8.73 2.06
C ALA A 135 -15.13 9.93 1.52
N ALA A 136 -14.49 10.84 0.77
CA ALA A 136 -15.17 11.97 0.14
C ALA A 136 -16.27 11.50 -0.83
N ARG A 137 -15.98 10.49 -1.66
CA ARG A 137 -16.98 9.91 -2.57
C ARG A 137 -18.17 9.31 -1.82
N LEU A 138 -17.92 8.64 -0.69
CA LEU A 138 -18.98 8.08 0.15
C LEU A 138 -19.90 9.17 0.69
N GLU A 139 -19.36 10.30 1.14
CA GLU A 139 -20.16 11.43 1.63
C GLU A 139 -21.04 12.05 0.53
N VAL A 140 -20.50 12.22 -0.68
CA VAL A 140 -21.27 12.67 -1.84
C VAL A 140 -22.42 11.71 -2.15
N LEU A 141 -22.15 10.40 -2.15
CA LEU A 141 -23.18 9.38 -2.41
C LEU A 141 -24.25 9.36 -1.33
N LYS A 142 -23.90 9.53 -0.05
CA LYS A 142 -24.88 9.64 1.06
C LYS A 142 -25.78 10.85 0.90
N THR A 143 -25.20 12.01 0.57
CA THR A 143 -25.93 13.25 0.34
C THR A 143 -26.89 13.11 -0.86
N SER A 144 -26.41 12.56 -1.98
CA SER A 144 -27.24 12.30 -3.16
C SER A 144 -28.38 11.35 -2.84
N ARG A 145 -28.10 10.25 -2.11
CA ARG A 145 -29.14 9.31 -1.67
C ARG A 145 -30.20 10.00 -0.81
N ALA A 146 -29.78 10.85 0.13
CA ALA A 146 -30.75 11.59 0.98
C ALA A 146 -31.62 12.53 0.14
N ALA A 147 -31.07 13.24 -0.84
CA ALA A 147 -31.79 14.10 -1.75
C ALA A 147 -32.80 13.31 -2.61
N TYR A 148 -32.43 12.16 -3.16
CA TYR A 148 -33.34 11.30 -3.92
C TYR A 148 -34.48 10.76 -3.06
N LEU A 149 -34.20 10.33 -1.84
CA LEU A 149 -35.25 9.84 -0.93
C LEU A 149 -36.25 10.96 -0.55
N LYS A 150 -35.73 12.18 -0.34
CA LYS A 150 -36.59 13.34 -0.09
C LYS A 150 -37.49 13.65 -1.29
N ALA A 151 -36.94 13.73 -2.50
CA ALA A 151 -37.70 13.98 -3.71
C ALA A 151 -38.76 12.90 -3.98
N LEU A 152 -38.43 11.63 -3.71
CA LEU A 152 -39.36 10.52 -3.83
C LEU A 152 -40.54 10.67 -2.84
N ALA A 153 -40.26 11.03 -1.59
CA ALA A 153 -41.29 11.25 -0.58
C ALA A 153 -42.24 12.42 -0.94
N GLU A 154 -41.67 13.51 -1.46
CA GLU A 154 -42.43 14.66 -1.93
C GLU A 154 -43.34 14.29 -3.12
N ALA A 155 -42.80 13.54 -4.09
CA ALA A 155 -43.55 13.09 -5.26
C ALA A 155 -44.73 12.16 -4.87
N THR A 156 -44.53 11.25 -3.92
CA THR A 156 -45.60 10.35 -3.44
C THR A 156 -46.70 11.10 -2.68
N THR A 157 -46.32 12.14 -1.92
CA THR A 157 -47.30 12.98 -1.20
C THR A 157 -48.18 13.78 -2.16
N GLN A 158 -47.61 14.33 -3.24
CA GLN A 158 -48.34 15.07 -4.27
C GLN A 158 -49.28 14.16 -5.08
N ALA A 159 -48.90 12.93 -5.35
CA ALA A 159 -49.74 11.97 -6.06
C ALA A 159 -51.00 11.57 -5.23
N GLY A 160 -50.86 11.53 -3.89
CA GLY A 160 -51.96 11.20 -2.98
C GLY A 160 -52.94 12.33 -2.73
N THR A 161 -52.61 13.60 -3.05
CA THR A 161 -53.49 14.76 -2.87
C THR A 161 -54.32 15.10 -4.10
N ASN A 162 -54.02 14.50 -5.27
CA ASN A 162 -54.75 14.77 -6.54
C ASN A 162 -55.71 13.63 -6.94
N GLY A 163 -56.05 12.72 -6.09
CA GLY A 163 -57.01 11.64 -6.22
C GLY A 163 -58.16 11.82 -5.23
#